data_b7bf77a39ee565f3a721a9e3d575bdc2
#
_entry.id   b7bf77a39ee565f3a721a9e3d575bdc2
#
_cell.length_a   1.000
_cell.length_b   1.000
_cell.length_c   1.000
_cell.angle_alpha   90.00
_cell.angle_beta   90.00
_cell.angle_gamma   90.00
#
_symmetry.space_group_name_H-M   'P 1'
#
loop_
_entity.id
_entity.type
_entity.pdbx_description
1 polymer ?
#
loop_
_entity_poly.entity_id
_entity_poly.type
_entity_poly.pdbx_seq_one_letter_code
_entity_poly.pdbx_strand_id
1 'polypeptide(L)'
;MFRGRFAVWFLLAIVLGLFSAGPAGAEGEGPIVVLESPAEGGGFYQGQQAQAAYGCLPGPLEWPVVECVGDIPLGAPLDTNSVGEQTFTVHAVDYMGVETTVTHTFTVFDVIPPAATIRSPADGGVYSYGAEVLADYSCDDGPGGSPIAGCIGPLPNGAPVPTDRLGTFTFRVDAYDAAINHGSATVSYTVADLAPPTITVTSPADGAQFRLNEVIAPQYRCYDEIEGSRVSCEATPIDTSSVGAHTFRVDAHDSSGNVASSVQTYSVVYDFEGFFSPLAPQPTVSTLKAGDDVPVKFSLNGYHGLEVFARSPAWRPGCPSLSTDSSRAFGTLSFKPSVDRYVFLWKTDPSWAGSCRELIVTLGDGTVRHAQVRFR
;
A
#
# COMPACT_ATOMS: atom_id res chain seq x y z
N MET A 1 1.85 15.38 49.69
CA MET A 1 1.22 15.76 50.97
C MET A 1 0.76 17.20 50.86
N PHE A 2 -0.52 17.41 50.73
CA PHE A 2 -1.29 18.52 51.24
C PHE A 2 -2.71 18.31 50.73
N ARG A 3 -3.54 17.78 51.62
CA ARG A 3 -4.99 17.67 51.45
C ARG A 3 -5.62 18.98 51.93
N GLY A 4 -6.21 19.75 51.02
CA GLY A 4 -7.07 20.89 51.34
C GLY A 4 -8.54 20.48 51.17
N ARG A 5 -9.23 20.25 52.22
CA ARG A 5 -10.70 20.09 52.29
C ARG A 5 -11.30 21.50 52.22
N PHE A 6 -12.03 21.80 51.15
CA PHE A 6 -12.95 22.96 51.16
C PHE A 6 -14.33 22.51 51.63
N ALA A 7 -14.71 23.00 52.82
CA ALA A 7 -16.06 22.89 53.33
C ALA A 7 -16.91 24.01 52.70
N VAL A 8 -17.94 23.62 51.96
CA VAL A 8 -18.93 24.56 51.42
C VAL A 8 -19.95 24.82 52.51
N TRP A 9 -19.97 26.05 53.03
CA TRP A 9 -21.01 26.56 53.91
C TRP A 9 -22.20 27.01 53.08
N PHE A 10 -23.35 26.35 53.23
CA PHE A 10 -24.65 26.85 52.77
C PHE A 10 -25.09 28.02 53.65
N LEU A 11 -25.02 29.22 53.11
CA LEU A 11 -25.68 30.40 53.71
C LEU A 11 -27.11 30.45 53.14
N LEU A 12 -28.05 30.13 54.03
CA LEU A 12 -29.49 30.32 53.76
C LEU A 12 -29.77 31.84 53.81
N ALA A 13 -29.79 32.48 52.61
CA ALA A 13 -30.21 33.89 52.53
C ALA A 13 -31.75 33.94 52.40
N ILE A 14 -32.41 34.31 53.46
CA ILE A 14 -33.82 34.71 53.42
C ILE A 14 -33.88 36.08 52.78
N VAL A 15 -34.27 36.12 51.48
CA VAL A 15 -34.58 37.37 50.80
C VAL A 15 -36.00 37.76 51.09
N LEU A 16 -36.18 38.72 51.95
CA LEU A 16 -37.43 39.45 52.06
C LEU A 16 -37.59 40.28 50.79
N GLY A 17 -38.43 39.83 49.88
CA GLY A 17 -38.82 40.60 48.70
C GLY A 17 -39.61 41.84 49.09
N LEU A 18 -39.07 43.00 48.83
CA LEU A 18 -39.79 44.28 48.83
C LEU A 18 -40.77 44.30 47.66
N PHE A 19 -42.08 44.18 47.95
CA PHE A 19 -43.10 44.44 46.98
C PHE A 19 -43.08 45.90 46.53
N SER A 20 -42.70 46.19 45.31
CA SER A 20 -43.00 47.48 44.69
C SER A 20 -44.44 47.46 44.17
N ALA A 21 -45.34 48.20 44.81
CA ALA A 21 -46.68 48.40 44.29
C ALA A 21 -46.64 49.19 42.98
N GLY A 22 -46.96 48.56 41.87
CA GLY A 22 -47.35 49.24 40.61
C GLY A 22 -48.80 49.72 40.66
N PRO A 23 -49.23 50.63 39.80
CA PRO A 23 -50.50 51.30 39.92
C PRO A 23 -51.69 50.37 39.76
N ALA A 24 -52.70 50.56 40.63
CA ALA A 24 -53.94 49.84 40.66
C ALA A 24 -54.78 50.08 39.39
N GLY A 25 -54.94 49.05 38.58
CA GLY A 25 -56.03 48.87 37.65
C GLY A 25 -56.87 47.68 38.13
N ALA A 26 -57.92 47.99 38.89
CA ALA A 26 -58.82 46.95 39.38
C ALA A 26 -59.71 46.47 38.24
N GLU A 27 -59.53 45.19 37.81
CA GLU A 27 -60.59 44.35 37.26
C GLU A 27 -60.08 42.90 37.29
N GLY A 28 -60.68 42.08 38.23
CA GLY A 28 -60.61 40.65 38.27
C GLY A 28 -59.18 40.03 38.30
N GLU A 29 -58.49 40.15 39.44
CA GLU A 29 -57.23 39.36 39.60
C GLU A 29 -57.62 37.89 39.59
N GLY A 30 -57.22 37.22 38.49
CA GLY A 30 -57.43 35.80 38.28
C GLY A 30 -56.59 34.92 39.25
N PRO A 31 -56.57 33.61 39.01
CA PRO A 31 -55.81 32.68 39.84
C PRO A 31 -54.33 33.05 39.90
N ILE A 32 -53.69 32.76 41.01
CA ILE A 32 -52.24 32.97 41.20
C ILE A 32 -51.49 31.72 40.76
N VAL A 33 -50.68 31.85 39.76
CA VAL A 33 -49.76 30.77 39.33
C VAL A 33 -48.45 30.88 40.10
N VAL A 34 -48.10 29.81 40.79
CA VAL A 34 -46.79 29.66 41.45
C VAL A 34 -45.97 28.67 40.62
N LEU A 35 -44.96 29.15 39.95
CA LEU A 35 -44.06 28.34 39.09
C LEU A 35 -42.70 28.24 39.79
N GLU A 36 -42.41 27.04 40.35
CA GLU A 36 -41.19 26.79 41.15
C GLU A 36 -40.05 26.24 40.30
N SER A 37 -40.39 25.40 39.31
CA SER A 37 -39.43 24.83 38.36
C SER A 37 -40.04 24.69 36.95
N PRO A 38 -39.36 25.23 35.92
CA PRO A 38 -38.13 26.02 35.96
C PRO A 38 -38.32 27.38 36.59
N ALA A 39 -37.34 27.88 37.36
CA ALA A 39 -37.34 29.23 37.86
C ALA A 39 -37.10 30.23 36.71
N GLU A 40 -37.67 31.45 36.83
CA GLU A 40 -37.41 32.51 35.84
C GLU A 40 -35.94 32.87 35.80
N GLY A 41 -35.36 32.88 34.56
CA GLY A 41 -33.92 33.07 34.35
C GLY A 41 -33.04 31.95 34.92
N GLY A 42 -33.63 30.81 35.28
CA GLY A 42 -32.92 29.65 35.81
C GLY A 42 -32.07 28.97 34.73
N GLY A 43 -31.18 28.07 35.18
CA GLY A 43 -30.32 27.31 34.28
C GLY A 43 -30.19 25.84 34.66
N PHE A 44 -30.10 24.98 33.65
CA PHE A 44 -29.80 23.55 33.78
C PHE A 44 -28.63 23.18 32.91
N TYR A 45 -27.88 22.19 33.32
CA TYR A 45 -26.87 21.58 32.45
C TYR A 45 -27.53 20.55 31.52
N GLN A 46 -27.02 20.41 30.32
CA GLN A 46 -27.51 19.43 29.36
C GLN A 46 -27.53 18.01 29.96
N GLY A 47 -28.69 17.33 29.82
CA GLY A 47 -28.92 16.01 30.41
C GLY A 47 -29.19 16.02 31.92
N GLN A 48 -29.22 17.18 32.59
CA GLN A 48 -29.56 17.27 34.00
C GLN A 48 -31.03 16.87 34.21
N GLN A 49 -31.30 16.01 35.19
CA GLN A 49 -32.68 15.66 35.54
C GLN A 49 -33.37 16.82 36.24
N ALA A 50 -34.42 17.34 35.66
CA ALA A 50 -35.27 18.38 36.17
C ALA A 50 -36.74 18.04 35.87
N GLN A 51 -37.63 18.46 36.78
CA GLN A 51 -39.06 18.21 36.68
C GLN A 51 -39.84 19.51 36.72
N ALA A 52 -40.99 19.58 36.05
CA ALA A 52 -41.92 20.68 36.13
C ALA A 52 -42.53 20.72 37.55
N ALA A 53 -42.44 21.87 38.22
CA ALA A 53 -43.07 22.09 39.50
C ALA A 53 -43.80 23.43 39.48
N TYR A 54 -45.10 23.35 39.57
CA TYR A 54 -45.99 24.50 39.54
C TYR A 54 -47.28 24.22 40.34
N GLY A 55 -47.96 25.26 40.74
CA GLY A 55 -49.27 25.18 41.34
C GLY A 55 -50.12 26.42 41.06
N CYS A 56 -51.41 26.30 41.22
CA CYS A 56 -52.33 27.41 41.00
C CYS A 56 -53.19 27.59 42.26
N LEU A 57 -53.21 28.80 42.79
CA LEU A 57 -53.95 29.18 43.97
C LEU A 57 -55.09 30.10 43.61
N PRO A 58 -56.21 30.13 44.38
CA PRO A 58 -57.25 31.13 44.19
C PRO A 58 -56.66 32.54 44.23
N GLY A 59 -57.18 33.42 43.41
CA GLY A 59 -56.88 34.84 43.44
C GLY A 59 -57.49 35.56 44.65
N PRO A 60 -57.34 36.89 44.79
CA PRO A 60 -57.78 37.68 45.89
C PRO A 60 -59.31 37.60 46.18
N LEU A 61 -60.08 37.18 45.16
CA LEU A 61 -61.52 36.99 45.30
C LEU A 61 -61.89 35.57 45.77
N GLU A 62 -60.92 34.73 46.07
CA GLU A 62 -61.03 33.34 46.55
C GLU A 62 -61.88 32.39 45.69
N TRP A 63 -62.07 32.71 44.38
CA TRP A 63 -62.74 31.78 43.46
C TRP A 63 -61.90 30.53 43.26
N PRO A 64 -62.54 29.34 43.33
CA PRO A 64 -61.79 28.08 43.09
C PRO A 64 -61.16 28.03 41.71
N VAL A 65 -59.88 27.52 41.65
CA VAL A 65 -59.19 27.23 40.37
C VAL A 65 -59.82 25.98 39.77
N VAL A 66 -60.31 26.06 38.54
CA VAL A 66 -60.93 24.95 37.80
C VAL A 66 -59.98 24.32 36.76
N GLU A 67 -58.96 25.05 36.33
CA GLU A 67 -57.90 24.57 35.45
C GLU A 67 -56.54 25.11 35.90
N CYS A 68 -55.53 24.21 35.86
CA CYS A 68 -54.14 24.55 36.18
C CYS A 68 -53.25 23.61 35.35
N VAL A 69 -52.82 24.08 34.17
CA VAL A 69 -52.12 23.27 33.17
C VAL A 69 -50.86 23.95 32.72
N GLY A 70 -49.72 23.25 32.79
CA GLY A 70 -48.44 23.66 32.20
C GLY A 70 -48.20 22.99 30.82
N ASP A 71 -47.30 23.54 30.04
CA ASP A 71 -46.84 22.94 28.77
C ASP A 71 -46.38 21.49 28.97
N ILE A 72 -45.91 21.18 30.18
CA ILE A 72 -45.53 19.84 30.60
C ILE A 72 -46.29 19.53 31.90
N PRO A 73 -46.85 18.31 32.09
CA PRO A 73 -47.58 17.95 33.30
C PRO A 73 -46.70 18.10 34.58
N LEU A 74 -47.34 18.47 35.69
CA LEU A 74 -46.67 18.58 36.98
C LEU A 74 -45.90 17.28 37.33
N GLY A 75 -44.66 17.42 37.71
CA GLY A 75 -43.76 16.31 38.05
C GLY A 75 -43.18 15.57 36.84
N ALA A 76 -43.57 15.91 35.61
CA ALA A 76 -42.97 15.33 34.40
C ALA A 76 -41.60 16.00 34.12
N PRO A 77 -40.67 15.28 33.41
CA PRO A 77 -39.36 15.79 33.15
C PRO A 77 -39.38 16.97 32.16
N LEU A 78 -38.58 17.99 32.49
CA LEU A 78 -38.29 19.10 31.56
C LEU A 78 -37.31 18.62 30.47
N ASP A 79 -37.40 19.19 29.27
CA ASP A 79 -36.40 18.97 28.25
C ASP A 79 -35.10 19.74 28.61
N THR A 80 -34.12 19.00 29.05
CA THR A 80 -32.76 19.50 29.31
C THR A 80 -31.73 18.96 28.34
N ASN A 81 -32.17 18.25 27.27
CA ASN A 81 -31.25 17.72 26.22
C ASN A 81 -31.02 18.74 25.11
N SER A 82 -31.97 19.65 24.90
CA SER A 82 -31.85 20.70 23.87
C SER A 82 -31.21 21.95 24.52
N VAL A 83 -29.99 22.28 24.10
CA VAL A 83 -29.27 23.46 24.61
C VAL A 83 -29.87 24.76 24.14
N GLY A 84 -29.70 25.83 24.94
CA GLY A 84 -30.18 27.16 24.63
C GLY A 84 -31.33 27.62 25.52
N GLU A 85 -31.93 28.76 25.15
CA GLU A 85 -33.06 29.35 25.86
C GLU A 85 -34.34 28.58 25.58
N GLN A 86 -35.06 28.25 26.65
CA GLN A 86 -36.30 27.50 26.64
C GLN A 86 -37.39 28.31 27.37
N THR A 87 -38.64 28.06 27.08
CA THR A 87 -39.80 28.64 27.78
C THR A 87 -40.65 27.56 28.40
N PHE A 88 -41.26 27.86 29.53
CA PHE A 88 -42.27 27.01 30.15
C PHE A 88 -43.42 27.88 30.60
N THR A 89 -44.64 27.53 30.13
CA THR A 89 -45.85 28.30 30.36
C THR A 89 -46.85 27.50 31.20
N VAL A 90 -47.45 28.15 32.19
CA VAL A 90 -48.54 27.62 32.99
C VAL A 90 -49.77 28.52 32.81
N HIS A 91 -50.87 27.89 32.51
CA HIS A 91 -52.19 28.50 32.33
C HIS A 91 -53.10 28.06 33.46
N ALA A 92 -53.82 29.02 34.09
CA ALA A 92 -54.78 28.76 35.16
C ALA A 92 -56.08 29.50 34.86
N VAL A 93 -57.22 28.87 35.17
CA VAL A 93 -58.56 29.43 35.05
C VAL A 93 -59.34 29.27 36.33
N ASP A 94 -60.01 30.29 36.80
CA ASP A 94 -60.90 30.21 37.94
C ASP A 94 -62.34 29.86 37.56
N TYR A 95 -63.20 29.65 38.58
CA TYR A 95 -64.60 29.30 38.37
C TYR A 95 -65.39 30.38 37.59
N MET A 96 -64.96 31.63 37.63
CA MET A 96 -65.59 32.74 36.87
C MET A 96 -65.04 32.86 35.43
N GLY A 97 -64.13 32.01 35.06
CA GLY A 97 -63.50 32.03 33.72
C GLY A 97 -62.40 33.10 33.58
N VAL A 98 -61.86 33.61 34.69
CA VAL A 98 -60.74 34.54 34.60
C VAL A 98 -59.45 33.73 34.45
N GLU A 99 -58.64 34.09 33.48
CA GLU A 99 -57.42 33.37 33.05
C GLU A 99 -56.16 34.10 33.54
N THR A 100 -55.19 33.33 33.99
CA THR A 100 -53.83 33.80 34.26
C THR A 100 -52.80 32.91 33.59
N THR A 101 -51.88 33.51 32.84
CA THR A 101 -50.79 32.79 32.18
C THR A 101 -49.47 33.33 32.69
N VAL A 102 -48.59 32.45 33.14
CA VAL A 102 -47.22 32.78 33.54
C VAL A 102 -46.26 31.97 32.71
N THR A 103 -45.30 32.65 32.10
CA THR A 103 -44.22 32.04 31.33
C THR A 103 -42.90 32.35 31.98
N HIS A 104 -42.13 31.32 32.28
CA HIS A 104 -40.73 31.44 32.70
C HIS A 104 -39.81 31.11 31.56
N THR A 105 -38.70 31.82 31.45
CA THR A 105 -37.56 31.47 30.59
C THR A 105 -36.51 30.78 31.40
N PHE A 106 -35.85 29.78 30.83
CA PHE A 106 -34.68 29.12 31.44
C PHE A 106 -33.67 28.75 30.35
N THR A 107 -32.41 28.53 30.71
CA THR A 107 -31.36 28.22 29.76
C THR A 107 -30.80 26.82 30.05
N VAL A 108 -30.65 26.00 29.01
CA VAL A 108 -29.90 24.74 29.09
C VAL A 108 -28.49 24.99 28.59
N PHE A 109 -27.52 24.83 29.49
CA PHE A 109 -26.09 25.01 29.19
C PHE A 109 -25.51 23.72 28.66
N ASP A 110 -24.81 23.83 27.56
CA ASP A 110 -24.01 22.74 27.01
C ASP A 110 -22.74 22.51 27.84
N VAL A 111 -22.49 21.28 28.21
CA VAL A 111 -21.30 20.85 28.97
C VAL A 111 -20.67 19.60 28.34
N ILE A 112 -21.16 19.17 27.20
CA ILE A 112 -20.73 17.97 26.52
C ILE A 112 -19.66 18.37 25.48
N PRO A 113 -18.43 17.82 25.58
CA PRO A 113 -17.41 18.11 24.58
C PRO A 113 -17.75 17.52 23.21
N PRO A 114 -17.47 18.25 22.11
CA PRO A 114 -17.64 17.72 20.77
C PRO A 114 -16.65 16.59 20.50
N ALA A 115 -17.07 15.63 19.67
CA ALA A 115 -16.25 14.52 19.22
C ALA A 115 -15.51 14.86 17.93
N ALA A 116 -14.18 14.66 17.89
CA ALA A 116 -13.40 14.67 16.68
C ALA A 116 -13.27 13.25 16.11
N THR A 117 -13.45 13.09 14.81
CA THR A 117 -13.28 11.82 14.10
C THR A 117 -12.25 12.00 12.98
N ILE A 118 -11.20 11.17 12.99
CA ILE A 118 -10.16 11.15 11.95
C ILE A 118 -10.36 9.89 11.12
N ARG A 119 -10.55 10.04 9.80
CA ARG A 119 -10.68 8.93 8.84
C ARG A 119 -9.38 8.70 8.08
N SER A 120 -8.63 9.78 7.82
CA SER A 120 -7.33 9.74 7.16
C SER A 120 -6.41 10.82 7.73
N PRO A 121 -5.13 10.47 8.06
CA PRO A 121 -4.56 9.12 8.00
C PRO A 121 -5.26 8.14 8.96
N ALA A 122 -5.30 6.86 8.58
CA ALA A 122 -5.87 5.82 9.45
C ALA A 122 -4.99 5.57 10.67
N ASP A 123 -5.62 5.27 11.82
CA ASP A 123 -4.84 4.90 13.01
C ASP A 123 -4.10 3.59 12.80
N GLY A 124 -2.79 3.57 13.10
CA GLY A 124 -1.88 2.47 12.78
C GLY A 124 -1.61 2.28 11.28
N GLY A 125 -2.07 3.19 10.41
CA GLY A 125 -1.86 3.11 8.96
C GLY A 125 -0.39 3.09 8.58
N VAL A 126 -0.03 2.27 7.56
CA VAL A 126 1.30 2.25 6.97
C VAL A 126 1.20 2.72 5.53
N TYR A 127 1.97 3.74 5.19
CA TYR A 127 1.98 4.36 3.88
C TYR A 127 3.38 4.29 3.27
N SER A 128 3.47 4.12 1.96
CA SER A 128 4.74 4.19 1.25
C SER A 128 5.30 5.60 1.30
N TYR A 129 6.61 5.72 1.32
CA TYR A 129 7.30 7.00 1.11
C TYR A 129 6.81 7.69 -0.17
N GLY A 130 6.44 8.97 -0.06
CA GLY A 130 5.90 9.76 -1.16
C GLY A 130 4.46 9.42 -1.57
N ALA A 131 3.74 8.56 -0.83
CA ALA A 131 2.34 8.25 -1.12
C ALA A 131 1.45 9.48 -0.97
N GLU A 132 0.47 9.65 -1.84
CA GLU A 132 -0.53 10.70 -1.73
C GLU A 132 -1.61 10.27 -0.72
N VAL A 133 -1.59 10.87 0.47
CA VAL A 133 -2.56 10.66 1.55
C VAL A 133 -3.18 12.00 1.87
N LEU A 134 -4.50 12.11 1.75
CA LEU A 134 -5.21 13.36 2.07
C LEU A 134 -5.77 13.30 3.49
N ALA A 135 -5.71 14.41 4.22
CA ALA A 135 -6.33 14.54 5.52
C ALA A 135 -7.87 14.49 5.37
N ASP A 136 -8.52 13.62 6.16
CA ASP A 136 -9.98 13.53 6.24
C ASP A 136 -10.39 13.40 7.71
N TYR A 137 -11.06 14.45 8.22
CA TYR A 137 -11.55 14.50 9.58
C TYR A 137 -12.80 15.35 9.68
N SER A 138 -13.58 15.12 10.73
CA SER A 138 -14.79 15.89 11.03
C SER A 138 -14.96 16.02 12.54
N CYS A 139 -15.73 17.03 12.95
CA CYS A 139 -16.11 17.24 14.32
C CYS A 139 -17.63 17.31 14.41
N ASP A 140 -18.22 16.73 15.46
CA ASP A 140 -19.64 16.68 15.70
C ASP A 140 -19.90 16.74 17.20
N ASP A 141 -20.94 17.47 17.61
CA ASP A 141 -21.33 17.60 19.02
C ASP A 141 -22.58 16.80 19.35
N GLY A 142 -23.02 15.99 18.42
CA GLY A 142 -24.17 15.13 18.61
C GLY A 142 -25.52 15.85 18.61
N PRO A 143 -26.62 15.11 18.76
CA PRO A 143 -27.96 15.67 18.79
C PRO A 143 -28.20 16.57 20.00
N GLY A 144 -28.60 17.81 19.78
CA GLY A 144 -28.93 18.75 20.84
C GLY A 144 -27.74 19.48 21.42
N GLY A 145 -26.53 19.22 20.96
CA GLY A 145 -25.31 19.96 21.37
C GLY A 145 -25.18 21.33 20.70
N SER A 146 -24.18 22.08 21.13
CA SER A 146 -23.88 23.40 20.57
C SER A 146 -23.27 23.29 19.19
N PRO A 147 -23.46 24.30 18.30
CA PRO A 147 -22.78 24.32 17.01
C PRO A 147 -21.25 24.24 17.15
N ILE A 148 -20.59 23.49 16.25
CA ILE A 148 -19.14 23.42 16.19
C ILE A 148 -18.57 24.81 15.85
N ALA A 149 -17.74 25.34 16.76
CA ALA A 149 -17.02 26.60 16.60
C ALA A 149 -15.64 26.43 15.94
N GLY A 150 -15.01 25.26 16.12
CA GLY A 150 -13.72 24.94 15.53
C GLY A 150 -13.48 23.45 15.41
N CYS A 151 -12.91 23.05 14.26
CA CYS A 151 -12.47 21.68 13.97
C CYS A 151 -11.07 21.80 13.36
N ILE A 152 -10.03 21.68 14.20
CA ILE A 152 -8.67 22.13 13.86
C ILE A 152 -7.72 20.94 13.86
N GLY A 153 -7.23 20.58 12.68
CA GLY A 153 -6.14 19.63 12.49
C GLY A 153 -4.81 20.33 12.23
N PRO A 154 -3.69 19.60 12.18
CA PRO A 154 -2.38 20.16 11.83
C PRO A 154 -2.33 20.65 10.36
N LEU A 155 -3.25 20.17 9.53
CA LEU A 155 -3.44 20.51 8.12
C LEU A 155 -4.93 20.72 7.85
N PRO A 156 -5.29 21.56 6.86
CA PRO A 156 -6.67 21.67 6.42
C PRO A 156 -7.22 20.31 5.94
N ASN A 157 -8.50 20.08 6.15
CA ASN A 157 -9.17 18.91 5.61
C ASN A 157 -9.04 18.86 4.07
N GLY A 158 -8.67 17.71 3.51
CA GLY A 158 -8.34 17.54 2.09
C GLY A 158 -6.90 17.91 1.69
N ALA A 159 -6.08 18.42 2.62
CA ALA A 159 -4.68 18.71 2.34
C ALA A 159 -3.81 17.44 2.40
N PRO A 160 -2.70 17.38 1.61
CA PRO A 160 -1.81 16.23 1.65
C PRO A 160 -1.09 16.10 2.99
N VAL A 161 -1.18 14.91 3.56
CA VAL A 161 -0.46 14.51 4.77
C VAL A 161 1.01 14.25 4.40
N PRO A 162 2.01 14.72 5.19
CA PRO A 162 3.41 14.48 4.89
C PRO A 162 3.76 13.00 4.88
N THR A 163 4.30 12.52 3.74
CA THR A 163 4.79 11.17 3.51
C THR A 163 6.21 11.17 2.91
N ASP A 164 6.87 12.33 2.90
CA ASP A 164 8.20 12.56 2.35
C ASP A 164 9.35 12.26 3.33
N ARG A 165 9.04 11.65 4.47
CA ARG A 165 10.01 11.25 5.50
C ARG A 165 9.60 9.93 6.12
N LEU A 166 10.56 9.00 6.22
CA LEU A 166 10.36 7.72 6.92
C LEU A 166 10.18 7.93 8.42
N GLY A 167 9.31 7.15 9.05
CA GLY A 167 9.09 7.17 10.49
C GLY A 167 7.63 7.09 10.89
N THR A 168 7.38 7.14 12.20
CA THR A 168 6.03 7.18 12.75
C THR A 168 5.67 8.60 13.17
N PHE A 169 4.48 9.04 12.77
CA PHE A 169 3.95 10.38 12.96
C PHE A 169 2.60 10.30 13.66
N THR A 170 2.21 11.43 14.26
CA THR A 170 0.89 11.59 14.88
C THR A 170 0.10 12.68 14.15
N PHE A 171 -1.21 12.47 14.05
CA PHE A 171 -2.15 13.43 13.51
C PHE A 171 -3.23 13.67 14.57
N ARG A 172 -3.35 14.91 15.06
CA ARG A 172 -4.30 15.27 16.11
C ARG A 172 -5.28 16.31 15.59
N VAL A 173 -6.56 16.11 15.91
CA VAL A 173 -7.63 17.05 15.64
C VAL A 173 -8.24 17.50 16.95
N ASP A 174 -8.36 18.80 17.13
CA ASP A 174 -9.02 19.44 18.26
C ASP A 174 -10.39 19.99 17.82
N ALA A 175 -11.43 19.72 18.59
CA ALA A 175 -12.79 20.16 18.35
C ALA A 175 -13.24 21.12 19.46
N TYR A 176 -13.90 22.20 19.09
CA TYR A 176 -14.47 23.18 19.98
C TYR A 176 -15.91 23.46 19.54
N ASP A 177 -16.82 23.55 20.49
CA ASP A 177 -18.17 24.02 20.26
C ASP A 177 -18.36 25.51 20.60
N ALA A 178 -19.55 26.04 20.41
CA ALA A 178 -19.89 27.42 20.74
C ALA A 178 -20.02 27.67 22.26
N ALA A 179 -20.17 26.64 23.07
CA ALA A 179 -20.18 26.69 24.55
C ALA A 179 -18.75 26.58 25.13
N ILE A 180 -17.72 26.49 24.28
CA ILE A 180 -16.30 26.43 24.65
C ILE A 180 -15.92 25.03 25.25
N ASN A 181 -16.73 24.01 25.07
CA ASN A 181 -16.29 22.67 25.41
C ASN A 181 -15.26 22.19 24.40
N HIS A 182 -14.32 21.33 24.82
CA HIS A 182 -13.19 20.88 24.01
C HIS A 182 -13.09 19.37 24.01
N GLY A 183 -13.04 18.81 22.81
CA GLY A 183 -12.73 17.41 22.54
C GLY A 183 -11.53 17.28 21.61
N SER A 184 -10.92 16.10 21.55
CA SER A 184 -9.82 15.85 20.61
C SER A 184 -9.71 14.37 20.24
N ALA A 185 -9.17 14.11 19.04
CA ALA A 185 -8.77 12.78 18.61
C ALA A 185 -7.32 12.81 18.14
N THR A 186 -6.61 11.70 18.30
CA THR A 186 -5.23 11.53 17.83
C THR A 186 -5.08 10.15 17.24
N VAL A 187 -4.48 10.07 16.05
CA VAL A 187 -4.11 8.83 15.40
C VAL A 187 -2.60 8.83 15.16
N SER A 188 -2.02 7.65 15.04
CA SER A 188 -0.63 7.46 14.61
C SER A 188 -0.58 6.78 13.24
N TYR A 189 0.39 7.16 12.42
CA TYR A 189 0.63 6.51 11.12
C TYR A 189 2.14 6.37 10.90
N THR A 190 2.52 5.40 10.07
CA THR A 190 3.93 5.14 9.73
C THR A 190 4.14 5.34 8.24
N VAL A 191 5.19 6.05 7.89
CA VAL A 191 5.71 6.14 6.52
C VAL A 191 6.90 5.21 6.44
N ALA A 192 6.80 4.20 5.58
CA ALA A 192 7.80 3.16 5.39
C ALA A 192 8.27 3.11 3.94
N ASP A 193 9.48 2.63 3.76
CA ASP A 193 9.93 2.21 2.46
C ASP A 193 9.35 0.82 2.15
N LEU A 194 8.49 0.74 1.15
CA LEU A 194 7.85 -0.49 0.66
C LEU A 194 8.27 -0.80 -0.78
N ALA A 195 9.18 -0.01 -1.37
CA ALA A 195 9.66 -0.20 -2.72
C ALA A 195 10.82 -1.20 -2.75
N PRO A 196 10.82 -2.22 -3.61
CA PRO A 196 11.96 -3.10 -3.75
C PRO A 196 13.11 -2.40 -4.47
N PRO A 197 14.38 -2.76 -4.16
CA PRO A 197 15.53 -2.20 -4.83
C PRO A 197 15.58 -2.59 -6.32
N THR A 198 16.20 -1.75 -7.13
CA THR A 198 16.41 -1.95 -8.56
C THR A 198 17.75 -2.63 -8.81
N ILE A 199 17.77 -3.67 -9.66
CA ILE A 199 18.97 -4.40 -10.08
C ILE A 199 19.25 -4.13 -11.54
N THR A 200 20.48 -3.71 -11.85
CA THR A 200 20.98 -3.59 -13.23
C THR A 200 22.16 -4.54 -13.40
N VAL A 201 22.08 -5.49 -14.35
CA VAL A 201 23.15 -6.40 -14.72
C VAL A 201 23.67 -6.01 -16.09
N THR A 202 24.97 -5.76 -16.21
CA THR A 202 25.64 -5.44 -17.47
C THR A 202 26.56 -6.56 -17.96
N SER A 203 27.01 -7.45 -17.07
CA SER A 203 27.74 -8.67 -17.41
C SER A 203 27.43 -9.78 -16.41
N PRO A 204 27.04 -10.98 -16.88
CA PRO A 204 26.75 -11.31 -18.29
C PRO A 204 25.50 -10.60 -18.79
N ALA A 205 25.48 -10.20 -20.05
CA ALA A 205 24.25 -9.76 -20.71
C ALA A 205 23.34 -10.98 -20.92
N ASP A 206 22.02 -10.75 -20.92
CA ASP A 206 21.08 -11.83 -21.18
C ASP A 206 21.27 -12.39 -22.61
N GLY A 207 21.34 -13.72 -22.72
CA GLY A 207 21.64 -14.41 -23.96
C GLY A 207 23.12 -14.36 -24.39
N ALA A 208 24.03 -13.88 -23.53
CA ALA A 208 25.47 -13.86 -23.84
C ALA A 208 26.03 -15.24 -24.13
N GLN A 209 27.08 -15.29 -24.94
CA GLN A 209 27.81 -16.52 -25.25
C GLN A 209 29.27 -16.38 -24.88
N PHE A 210 29.78 -17.32 -24.09
CA PHE A 210 31.18 -17.38 -23.62
C PHE A 210 31.84 -18.67 -24.09
N ARG A 211 33.17 -18.66 -24.12
CA ARG A 211 33.92 -19.88 -24.36
C ARG A 211 34.09 -20.69 -23.08
N LEU A 212 34.26 -21.99 -23.25
CA LEU A 212 34.57 -22.90 -22.15
C LEU A 212 35.84 -22.42 -21.44
N ASN A 213 35.76 -22.31 -20.09
CA ASN A 213 36.80 -21.80 -19.20
C ASN A 213 37.21 -20.33 -19.42
N GLU A 214 36.39 -19.53 -20.10
CA GLU A 214 36.60 -18.10 -20.21
C GLU A 214 36.36 -17.43 -18.83
N VAL A 215 37.27 -16.55 -18.42
CA VAL A 215 37.17 -15.84 -17.13
C VAL A 215 36.38 -14.57 -17.35
N ILE A 216 35.20 -14.51 -16.77
CA ILE A 216 34.27 -13.37 -16.87
C ILE A 216 34.08 -12.74 -15.49
N ALA A 217 34.35 -11.44 -15.41
CA ALA A 217 34.03 -10.67 -14.22
C ALA A 217 32.55 -10.22 -14.25
N PRO A 218 31.73 -10.53 -13.24
CA PRO A 218 30.37 -10.05 -13.19
C PRO A 218 30.35 -8.54 -13.00
N GLN A 219 29.41 -7.87 -13.66
CA GLN A 219 29.17 -6.43 -13.53
C GLN A 219 27.68 -6.20 -13.29
N TYR A 220 27.35 -5.76 -12.11
CA TYR A 220 25.97 -5.45 -11.70
C TYR A 220 25.97 -4.32 -10.69
N ARG A 221 24.79 -3.70 -10.54
CA ARG A 221 24.56 -2.65 -9.56
C ARG A 221 23.17 -2.82 -8.99
N CYS A 222 23.05 -2.67 -7.66
CA CYS A 222 21.78 -2.57 -6.97
C CYS A 222 21.65 -1.14 -6.39
N TYR A 223 20.46 -0.61 -6.48
CA TYR A 223 20.17 0.75 -6.06
C TYR A 223 18.72 0.84 -5.58
N ASP A 224 18.52 1.63 -4.52
CA ASP A 224 17.20 2.04 -4.06
C ASP A 224 17.13 3.55 -3.97
N GLU A 225 16.01 4.16 -4.42
CA GLU A 225 15.87 5.62 -4.46
C GLU A 225 15.74 6.22 -3.05
N ILE A 226 15.19 5.46 -2.10
CA ILE A 226 14.92 5.94 -0.74
C ILE A 226 16.13 5.71 0.15
N GLU A 227 16.72 4.52 0.09
CA GLU A 227 17.81 4.10 0.96
C GLU A 227 19.20 4.32 0.35
N GLY A 228 19.29 4.62 -0.93
CA GLY A 228 20.54 4.89 -1.64
C GLY A 228 21.52 3.72 -1.58
N SER A 229 22.66 3.91 -0.92
CA SER A 229 23.74 2.91 -0.85
C SER A 229 23.52 1.79 0.17
N ARG A 230 22.44 1.77 0.91
CA ARG A 230 22.14 0.75 1.93
C ARG A 230 21.55 -0.54 1.36
N VAL A 231 21.65 -0.74 0.07
CA VAL A 231 21.23 -1.97 -0.59
C VAL A 231 22.36 -2.97 -0.59
N SER A 232 22.15 -4.17 -0.08
CA SER A 232 23.05 -5.30 -0.23
C SER A 232 22.75 -6.04 -1.53
N CYS A 233 23.81 -6.44 -2.27
CA CYS A 233 23.71 -7.26 -3.47
C CYS A 233 24.49 -8.55 -3.29
N GLU A 234 23.87 -9.67 -3.59
CA GLU A 234 24.51 -10.98 -3.65
C GLU A 234 24.34 -11.58 -5.04
N ALA A 235 25.41 -12.10 -5.62
CA ALA A 235 25.36 -12.70 -6.95
C ALA A 235 25.93 -14.12 -6.94
N THR A 236 25.34 -14.99 -7.77
CA THR A 236 25.94 -16.30 -8.05
C THR A 236 27.21 -16.13 -8.86
N PRO A 237 28.21 -17.02 -8.71
CA PRO A 237 29.37 -17.00 -9.59
C PRO A 237 28.96 -17.30 -11.06
N ILE A 238 29.67 -16.69 -12.01
CA ILE A 238 29.57 -17.07 -13.42
C ILE A 238 30.36 -18.34 -13.64
N ASP A 239 29.67 -19.43 -13.99
CA ASP A 239 30.29 -20.74 -14.25
C ASP A 239 30.47 -20.93 -15.76
N THR A 240 31.73 -21.00 -16.22
CA THR A 240 32.10 -21.31 -17.60
C THR A 240 32.83 -22.65 -17.70
N SER A 241 32.88 -23.47 -16.64
CA SER A 241 33.62 -24.73 -16.59
C SER A 241 32.92 -25.87 -17.35
N SER A 242 31.66 -25.70 -17.73
CA SER A 242 30.90 -26.68 -18.51
C SER A 242 30.14 -26.01 -19.64
N VAL A 243 30.03 -26.69 -20.79
CA VAL A 243 29.27 -26.21 -21.94
C VAL A 243 27.77 -26.36 -21.72
N GLY A 244 27.00 -25.47 -22.36
CA GLY A 244 25.54 -25.48 -22.31
C GLY A 244 24.95 -24.19 -21.81
N ALA A 245 23.67 -24.23 -21.44
CA ALA A 245 22.94 -23.10 -20.90
C ALA A 245 23.18 -22.96 -19.38
N HIS A 246 23.46 -21.75 -18.96
CA HIS A 246 23.69 -21.38 -17.56
C HIS A 246 22.86 -20.18 -17.18
N THR A 247 22.79 -19.92 -15.87
CA THR A 247 22.10 -18.74 -15.33
C THR A 247 23.03 -17.99 -14.37
N PHE A 248 22.93 -16.69 -14.38
CA PHE A 248 23.54 -15.78 -13.42
C PHE A 248 22.44 -15.05 -12.69
N ARG A 249 22.43 -15.12 -11.36
CA ARG A 249 21.41 -14.53 -10.52
C ARG A 249 22.02 -13.48 -9.61
N VAL A 250 21.32 -12.35 -9.47
CA VAL A 250 21.61 -11.30 -8.50
C VAL A 250 20.39 -11.12 -7.63
N ASP A 251 20.57 -11.17 -6.33
CA ASP A 251 19.57 -10.87 -5.31
C ASP A 251 19.95 -9.58 -4.61
N ALA A 252 18.99 -8.70 -4.40
CA ALA A 252 19.18 -7.44 -3.70
C ALA A 252 18.21 -7.33 -2.52
N HIS A 253 18.69 -6.80 -1.41
CA HIS A 253 17.94 -6.55 -0.20
C HIS A 253 18.22 -5.12 0.27
N ASP A 254 17.18 -4.37 0.59
CA ASP A 254 17.32 -3.08 1.25
C ASP A 254 17.27 -3.22 2.77
N SER A 255 17.52 -2.13 3.51
CA SER A 255 17.47 -2.14 4.97
C SER A 255 16.04 -2.13 5.54
N SER A 256 15.03 -1.90 4.70
CA SER A 256 13.61 -1.98 5.06
C SER A 256 13.04 -3.40 4.95
N GLY A 257 13.82 -4.33 4.35
CA GLY A 257 13.45 -5.73 4.17
C GLY A 257 12.77 -6.03 2.84
N ASN A 258 12.71 -5.07 1.89
CA ASN A 258 12.24 -5.34 0.55
C ASN A 258 13.31 -6.06 -0.26
N VAL A 259 12.87 -6.91 -1.19
CA VAL A 259 13.76 -7.79 -1.95
C VAL A 259 13.48 -7.71 -3.45
N ALA A 260 14.54 -7.83 -4.25
CA ALA A 260 14.45 -7.98 -5.69
C ALA A 260 15.40 -9.07 -6.17
N SER A 261 15.10 -9.69 -7.31
CA SER A 261 15.93 -10.69 -7.96
C SER A 261 15.99 -10.42 -9.46
N SER A 262 17.18 -10.60 -10.04
CA SER A 262 17.39 -10.55 -11.49
C SER A 262 18.12 -11.79 -11.94
N VAL A 263 17.68 -12.41 -13.03
CA VAL A 263 18.29 -13.61 -13.61
C VAL A 263 18.63 -13.33 -15.06
N GLN A 264 19.90 -13.56 -15.42
CA GLN A 264 20.38 -13.54 -16.79
C GLN A 264 20.67 -14.96 -17.22
N THR A 265 20.35 -15.28 -18.47
CA THR A 265 20.74 -16.54 -19.10
C THR A 265 21.98 -16.33 -19.97
N TYR A 266 22.86 -17.30 -20.01
CA TYR A 266 24.01 -17.29 -20.92
C TYR A 266 24.32 -18.71 -21.38
N SER A 267 25.09 -18.82 -22.45
CA SER A 267 25.55 -20.11 -22.95
C SER A 267 27.08 -20.20 -22.96
N VAL A 268 27.58 -21.37 -22.61
CA VAL A 268 29.01 -21.67 -22.72
C VAL A 268 29.20 -22.63 -23.89
N VAL A 269 30.09 -22.27 -24.80
CA VAL A 269 30.36 -23.02 -26.02
C VAL A 269 31.81 -23.43 -26.13
N TYR A 270 32.06 -24.50 -26.85
CA TYR A 270 33.44 -24.89 -27.18
C TYR A 270 34.14 -23.80 -27.99
N ASP A 271 35.44 -23.64 -27.80
CA ASP A 271 36.28 -22.81 -28.66
C ASP A 271 36.62 -23.59 -29.95
N PHE A 272 35.65 -23.65 -30.84
CA PHE A 272 35.74 -24.44 -32.06
C PHE A 272 36.64 -23.77 -33.10
N GLU A 273 37.65 -24.47 -33.55
CA GLU A 273 38.51 -24.12 -34.66
C GLU A 273 38.47 -25.21 -35.75
N GLY A 274 38.25 -24.84 -36.97
CA GLY A 274 38.24 -25.79 -38.12
C GLY A 274 37.06 -25.52 -39.07
N PHE A 275 36.74 -26.36 -40.05
CA PHE A 275 37.36 -27.68 -40.30
C PHE A 275 38.74 -27.55 -40.97
N PHE A 276 39.62 -28.50 -40.68
CA PHE A 276 40.96 -28.55 -41.28
C PHE A 276 41.03 -29.54 -42.47
N SER A 277 42.03 -29.35 -43.34
CA SER A 277 42.24 -30.22 -44.51
C SER A 277 42.12 -31.73 -44.18
N PRO A 278 41.40 -32.50 -44.98
CA PRO A 278 40.98 -32.25 -46.37
C PRO A 278 39.66 -31.46 -46.50
N LEU A 279 38.96 -31.19 -45.42
CA LEU A 279 37.79 -30.29 -45.42
C LEU A 279 38.22 -28.84 -45.27
N ALA A 280 37.45 -27.94 -45.86
CA ALA A 280 37.60 -26.50 -45.67
C ALA A 280 36.37 -25.92 -44.96
N PRO A 281 36.52 -24.83 -44.17
CA PRO A 281 35.40 -24.13 -43.61
C PRO A 281 34.54 -23.49 -44.73
N GLN A 282 33.24 -23.37 -44.46
CA GLN A 282 32.35 -22.63 -45.37
C GLN A 282 32.84 -21.18 -45.60
N PRO A 283 32.61 -20.64 -46.76
CA PRO A 283 31.76 -21.11 -47.88
C PRO A 283 32.48 -22.04 -48.85
N THR A 284 33.71 -22.49 -48.58
CA THR A 284 34.50 -23.30 -49.49
C THR A 284 33.95 -24.72 -49.61
N VAL A 285 33.77 -25.21 -50.84
CA VAL A 285 33.37 -26.58 -51.13
C VAL A 285 34.62 -27.43 -51.35
N SER A 286 34.84 -28.44 -50.52
CA SER A 286 35.96 -29.38 -50.66
C SER A 286 35.66 -30.40 -51.72
N THR A 287 36.67 -30.82 -52.54
CA THR A 287 36.52 -31.87 -53.52
C THR A 287 37.24 -33.13 -53.07
N LEU A 288 36.50 -34.22 -52.89
CA LEU A 288 37.01 -35.49 -52.35
C LEU A 288 36.54 -36.66 -53.20
N LYS A 289 37.18 -37.82 -53.05
CA LYS A 289 36.78 -39.05 -53.73
C LYS A 289 35.69 -39.76 -52.94
N ALA A 290 34.63 -40.20 -53.63
CA ALA A 290 33.54 -41.00 -53.07
C ALA A 290 34.03 -42.41 -52.71
N GLY A 291 33.52 -42.93 -51.53
CA GLY A 291 33.89 -44.24 -51.02
C GLY A 291 35.16 -44.26 -50.16
N ASP A 292 35.89 -43.15 -50.10
CA ASP A 292 37.02 -43.03 -49.15
C ASP A 292 36.54 -42.59 -47.75
N ASP A 293 37.24 -43.00 -46.69
CA ASP A 293 37.01 -42.51 -45.34
C ASP A 293 37.58 -41.07 -45.26
N VAL A 294 36.69 -40.09 -44.97
CA VAL A 294 37.05 -38.68 -44.93
C VAL A 294 37.37 -38.28 -43.45
N PRO A 295 38.62 -37.87 -43.16
CA PRO A 295 38.97 -37.39 -41.82
C PRO A 295 38.46 -35.94 -41.61
N VAL A 296 37.36 -35.81 -40.86
CA VAL A 296 36.80 -34.55 -40.42
C VAL A 296 37.59 -34.09 -39.21
N LYS A 297 38.43 -33.09 -39.37
CA LYS A 297 39.36 -32.61 -38.36
C LYS A 297 38.94 -31.26 -37.83
N PHE A 298 38.89 -31.10 -36.50
CA PHE A 298 38.59 -29.84 -35.83
C PHE A 298 39.31 -29.79 -34.47
N SER A 299 39.43 -28.62 -33.88
CA SER A 299 39.86 -28.41 -32.50
C SER A 299 38.74 -27.82 -31.66
N LEU A 300 38.77 -28.08 -30.37
CA LEU A 300 37.91 -27.45 -29.37
C LEU A 300 38.74 -26.74 -28.27
N ASN A 301 40.03 -26.45 -28.64
CA ASN A 301 41.03 -25.87 -27.72
C ASN A 301 41.26 -26.75 -26.48
N GLY A 302 41.66 -28.00 -26.73
CA GLY A 302 41.93 -29.02 -25.75
C GLY A 302 41.06 -30.28 -25.85
N TYR A 303 41.34 -31.25 -24.98
CA TYR A 303 40.58 -32.50 -24.90
C TYR A 303 39.43 -32.40 -23.92
N HIS A 304 38.21 -32.60 -24.42
CA HIS A 304 36.97 -32.55 -23.66
C HIS A 304 36.20 -33.88 -23.62
N GLY A 305 36.95 -35.01 -23.74
CA GLY A 305 36.36 -36.34 -23.86
C GLY A 305 36.04 -36.69 -25.35
N LEU A 306 35.42 -37.84 -25.58
CA LEU A 306 34.97 -38.26 -26.92
C LEU A 306 33.47 -38.10 -27.10
N GLU A 307 32.74 -37.60 -26.11
CA GLU A 307 31.29 -37.35 -26.20
C GLU A 307 30.98 -35.88 -26.51
N VAL A 308 31.78 -35.27 -27.39
CA VAL A 308 31.66 -33.85 -27.73
C VAL A 308 30.49 -33.55 -28.72
N PHE A 309 29.82 -34.54 -29.20
CA PHE A 309 28.66 -34.40 -30.08
C PHE A 309 27.36 -34.52 -29.33
N ALA A 310 26.44 -33.56 -29.47
CA ALA A 310 25.08 -33.65 -28.90
C ALA A 310 24.30 -34.78 -29.58
N ARG A 311 24.60 -35.08 -30.82
CA ARG A 311 24.05 -36.19 -31.61
C ARG A 311 25.07 -36.64 -32.67
N SER A 312 24.93 -37.87 -33.16
CA SER A 312 25.78 -38.36 -34.25
C SER A 312 25.80 -37.34 -35.40
N PRO A 313 26.98 -37.02 -35.99
CA PRO A 313 27.05 -36.19 -37.18
C PRO A 313 26.09 -36.71 -38.26
N ALA A 314 25.58 -35.80 -39.05
CA ALA A 314 24.63 -36.08 -40.12
C ALA A 314 25.12 -35.50 -41.43
N TRP A 315 24.57 -35.95 -42.53
CA TRP A 315 24.80 -35.37 -43.85
C TRP A 315 23.49 -35.21 -44.61
N ARG A 316 23.44 -34.28 -45.56
CA ARG A 316 22.31 -34.07 -46.45
C ARG A 316 22.78 -33.77 -47.87
N PRO A 317 21.95 -34.00 -48.92
CA PRO A 317 22.24 -33.51 -50.28
C PRO A 317 22.44 -31.98 -50.22
N GLY A 318 23.50 -31.50 -50.89
CA GLY A 318 23.86 -30.08 -50.88
C GLY A 318 24.46 -29.64 -52.21
N CYS A 319 24.74 -28.33 -52.39
CA CYS A 319 25.33 -27.64 -53.51
C CYS A 319 24.67 -27.91 -54.91
N PRO A 320 23.87 -27.01 -55.47
CA PRO A 320 23.56 -25.67 -54.95
C PRO A 320 22.31 -25.61 -54.10
N SER A 321 21.47 -26.64 -54.08
CA SER A 321 20.24 -26.68 -53.25
C SER A 321 20.41 -27.60 -52.06
N LEU A 322 20.10 -27.09 -50.86
CA LEU A 322 20.12 -27.87 -49.63
C LEU A 322 18.78 -28.59 -49.45
N SER A 323 18.82 -29.91 -49.26
CA SER A 323 17.67 -30.70 -48.80
C SER A 323 17.42 -30.49 -47.30
N THR A 324 16.17 -30.54 -46.88
CA THR A 324 15.80 -30.59 -45.48
C THR A 324 16.08 -31.95 -44.85
N ASP A 325 16.06 -33.02 -45.64
CA ASP A 325 16.26 -34.39 -45.16
C ASP A 325 17.75 -34.65 -44.92
N SER A 326 18.05 -35.17 -43.75
CA SER A 326 19.39 -35.53 -43.33
C SER A 326 19.49 -37.00 -42.95
N SER A 327 20.63 -37.61 -43.26
CA SER A 327 20.96 -38.98 -42.87
C SER A 327 22.15 -38.98 -41.91
N ARG A 328 22.23 -40.02 -41.07
CA ARG A 328 23.33 -40.18 -40.14
C ARG A 328 24.66 -40.37 -40.88
N ALA A 329 25.69 -39.64 -40.46
CA ALA A 329 27.04 -39.87 -40.89
C ALA A 329 27.67 -40.97 -40.02
N PHE A 330 28.06 -42.09 -40.61
CA PHE A 330 28.71 -43.17 -39.90
C PHE A 330 30.21 -42.87 -39.79
N GLY A 331 30.78 -43.12 -38.61
CA GLY A 331 32.20 -42.90 -38.40
C GLY A 331 32.60 -43.10 -36.94
N THR A 332 33.88 -42.96 -36.65
CA THR A 332 34.46 -43.03 -35.30
C THR A 332 35.18 -41.73 -34.98
N LEU A 333 35.05 -41.25 -33.76
CA LEU A 333 35.74 -40.07 -33.25
C LEU A 333 37.00 -40.50 -32.48
N SER A 334 38.09 -39.81 -32.68
CA SER A 334 39.34 -39.94 -31.95
C SER A 334 39.95 -38.56 -31.67
N PHE A 335 40.84 -38.45 -30.68
CA PHE A 335 41.58 -37.24 -30.40
C PHE A 335 43.09 -37.46 -30.59
N LYS A 336 43.78 -36.49 -31.19
CA LYS A 336 45.24 -36.48 -31.38
C LYS A 336 45.86 -35.37 -30.55
N PRO A 337 46.43 -35.68 -29.38
CA PRO A 337 46.97 -34.69 -28.44
C PRO A 337 48.13 -33.85 -29.03
N SER A 338 48.99 -34.48 -29.90
CA SER A 338 50.17 -33.80 -30.43
C SER A 338 49.87 -32.60 -31.33
N VAL A 339 48.65 -32.50 -31.83
CA VAL A 339 48.20 -31.43 -32.74
C VAL A 339 46.90 -30.78 -32.32
N ASP A 340 46.42 -31.13 -31.11
CA ASP A 340 45.14 -30.68 -30.54
C ASP A 340 43.97 -30.81 -31.56
N ARG A 341 43.73 -32.04 -32.05
CA ARG A 341 42.72 -32.29 -33.07
C ARG A 341 41.80 -33.45 -32.72
N TYR A 342 40.51 -33.21 -32.79
CA TYR A 342 39.51 -34.24 -32.96
C TYR A 342 39.52 -34.68 -34.44
N VAL A 343 39.36 -35.98 -34.66
CA VAL A 343 39.25 -36.57 -35.97
C VAL A 343 38.06 -37.52 -36.00
N PHE A 344 36.99 -37.11 -36.65
CA PHE A 344 35.85 -37.96 -36.95
C PHE A 344 36.07 -38.60 -38.34
N LEU A 345 36.28 -39.89 -38.39
CA LEU A 345 36.51 -40.60 -39.63
C LEU A 345 35.15 -40.89 -40.27
N TRP A 346 34.72 -40.00 -41.16
CA TRP A 346 33.44 -40.10 -41.86
C TRP A 346 33.49 -41.11 -42.98
N LYS A 347 32.72 -42.20 -42.90
CA LYS A 347 32.59 -43.21 -43.94
C LYS A 347 31.67 -42.70 -45.03
N THR A 348 32.20 -42.59 -46.28
CA THR A 348 31.45 -42.13 -47.42
C THR A 348 31.08 -43.29 -48.35
N ASP A 349 30.03 -43.11 -49.18
CA ASP A 349 29.52 -44.13 -50.03
C ASP A 349 30.06 -43.91 -51.46
N PRO A 350 30.56 -44.97 -52.16
CA PRO A 350 31.01 -44.87 -53.58
C PRO A 350 29.92 -44.33 -54.50
N SER A 351 28.64 -44.59 -54.24
CA SER A 351 27.52 -44.08 -55.03
C SER A 351 27.37 -42.57 -55.07
N TRP A 352 28.11 -41.86 -54.18
CA TRP A 352 28.06 -40.38 -54.05
C TRP A 352 28.93 -39.72 -55.17
N ALA A 353 29.65 -40.43 -55.95
CA ALA A 353 30.43 -39.87 -57.06
C ALA A 353 29.55 -38.97 -57.94
N GLY A 354 30.08 -37.77 -58.27
CA GLY A 354 29.36 -36.77 -59.06
C GLY A 354 28.36 -35.91 -58.26
N SER A 355 28.14 -36.24 -56.99
CA SER A 355 27.18 -35.52 -56.13
C SER A 355 27.86 -34.57 -55.11
N CYS A 356 27.06 -33.71 -54.51
CA CYS A 356 27.49 -32.83 -53.45
C CYS A 356 26.73 -33.15 -52.16
N ARG A 357 27.44 -33.11 -51.03
CA ARG A 357 26.90 -33.37 -49.69
C ARG A 357 27.33 -32.28 -48.74
N GLU A 358 26.44 -31.97 -47.78
CA GLU A 358 26.77 -31.14 -46.62
C GLU A 358 26.87 -32.01 -45.38
N LEU A 359 28.03 -32.01 -44.73
CA LEU A 359 28.20 -32.60 -43.40
C LEU A 359 27.71 -31.62 -42.36
N ILE A 360 26.97 -32.12 -41.38
CA ILE A 360 26.40 -31.37 -40.24
C ILE A 360 26.93 -31.99 -38.95
N VAL A 361 27.65 -31.20 -38.18
CA VAL A 361 28.19 -31.59 -36.88
C VAL A 361 27.51 -30.74 -35.82
N THR A 362 26.73 -31.36 -34.92
CA THR A 362 26.13 -30.69 -33.77
C THR A 362 26.96 -31.05 -32.53
N LEU A 363 27.59 -30.05 -31.93
CA LEU A 363 28.40 -30.20 -30.74
C LEU A 363 27.54 -30.25 -29.46
N GLY A 364 28.13 -30.73 -28.38
CA GLY A 364 27.46 -30.87 -27.07
C GLY A 364 27.00 -29.54 -26.45
N ASP A 365 27.57 -28.43 -26.92
CA ASP A 365 27.21 -27.06 -26.58
C ASP A 365 25.98 -26.53 -27.36
N GLY A 366 25.40 -27.36 -28.23
CA GLY A 366 24.29 -27.00 -29.11
C GLY A 366 24.70 -26.31 -30.42
N THR A 367 25.97 -25.93 -30.60
CA THR A 367 26.44 -25.27 -31.82
C THR A 367 26.46 -26.25 -32.98
N VAL A 368 26.15 -25.73 -34.19
CA VAL A 368 26.11 -26.53 -35.41
C VAL A 368 27.17 -26.04 -36.37
N ARG A 369 27.99 -26.98 -36.88
CA ARG A 369 29.06 -26.71 -37.82
C ARG A 369 28.80 -27.46 -39.15
N HIS A 370 29.06 -26.80 -40.24
CA HIS A 370 28.76 -27.30 -41.59
C HIS A 370 30.02 -27.38 -42.44
N ALA A 371 30.14 -28.42 -43.27
CA ALA A 371 31.15 -28.52 -44.31
C ALA A 371 30.51 -29.05 -45.58
N GLN A 372 30.83 -28.43 -46.72
CA GLN A 372 30.36 -28.86 -48.06
C GLN A 372 31.42 -29.64 -48.78
N VAL A 373 31.01 -30.78 -49.35
CA VAL A 373 31.89 -31.71 -50.09
C VAL A 373 31.26 -32.07 -51.41
N ARG A 374 32.03 -31.87 -52.48
CA ARG A 374 31.75 -32.41 -53.82
C ARG A 374 32.54 -33.72 -54.00
N PHE A 375 31.84 -34.82 -54.26
CA PHE A 375 32.42 -36.10 -54.42
C PHE A 375 32.66 -36.34 -55.89
N ARG A 376 33.89 -36.81 -56.27
CA ARG A 376 34.32 -37.21 -57.59
C ARG A 376 34.54 -38.71 -57.67
#